data_f90d0eadb7758750ab96d1dfbe245dfe
#
_entry.id   f90d0eadb7758750ab96d1dfbe245dfe
#
_cell.length_a   1.000
_cell.length_b   1.000
_cell.length_c   1.000
_cell.angle_alpha   90.00
_cell.angle_beta   90.00
_cell.angle_gamma   90.00
#
_symmetry.space_group_name_H-M   'P 1'
#
loop_
_entity.id
_entity.type
_entity.pdbx_description
1 polymer ?
#
loop_
_entity_poly.entity_id
_entity_poly.type
_entity_poly.pdbx_seq_one_letter_code
_entity_poly.pdbx_strand_id
1 'polypeptide(L)' 'ILLTIIDKFQGGPVGISTIATAIGEDAGTVEEVYEPYLIMEGFMKRTPRGRVLTELAYKHLGRNMYTSNVVQPSLFD' A
#
# COMPACT_ATOMS: atom_id res chain seq x y z
N ILE A 1 6.54 -3.75 -1.23
CA ILE A 1 5.13 -3.62 -1.68
C ILE A 1 4.47 -2.39 -1.06
N LEU A 2 4.58 -2.23 0.23
CA LEU A 2 3.90 -1.12 0.90
C LEU A 2 4.34 0.22 0.37
N LEU A 3 5.66 0.41 0.23
CA LEU A 3 6.17 1.68 -0.28
C LEU A 3 5.71 1.93 -1.70
N THR A 4 5.66 0.89 -2.52
CA THR A 4 5.20 1.04 -3.90
C THR A 4 3.75 1.51 -3.94
N ILE A 5 2.90 0.94 -3.09
CA ILE A 5 1.50 1.31 -3.08
C ILE A 5 1.33 2.76 -2.63
N ILE A 6 2.11 3.17 -1.63
CA ILE A 6 2.03 4.55 -1.16
C ILE A 6 2.55 5.51 -2.21
N ASP A 7 3.75 5.24 -2.73
CA ASP A 7 4.43 6.21 -3.58
C ASP A 7 3.86 6.28 -4.98
N LYS A 8 3.37 5.16 -5.51
CA LYS A 8 2.87 5.16 -6.88
C LYS A 8 1.35 5.22 -6.97
N PHE A 9 0.66 4.77 -5.93
CA PHE A 9 -0.79 4.68 -5.97
C PHE A 9 -1.45 5.36 -4.79
N GLN A 10 -0.69 6.09 -4.02
CA GLN A 10 -1.22 6.91 -2.92
C GLN A 10 -2.02 6.10 -1.92
N GLY A 11 -1.59 4.86 -1.67
CA GLY A 11 -2.25 4.02 -0.71
C GLY A 11 -3.38 3.18 -1.26
N GLY A 12 -3.64 3.29 -2.54
CA GLY A 12 -4.70 2.53 -3.20
C GLY A 12 -5.99 3.30 -3.29
N PRO A 13 -7.07 2.68 -3.77
CA PRO A 13 -7.16 1.24 -4.08
C PRO A 13 -6.42 0.88 -5.36
N VAL A 14 -5.81 -0.29 -5.35
CA VAL A 14 -5.04 -0.74 -6.49
C VAL A 14 -5.19 -2.26 -6.61
N GLY A 15 -5.34 -2.76 -7.84
CA GLY A 15 -5.54 -4.18 -8.07
C GLY A 15 -4.25 -4.97 -7.89
N ILE A 16 -4.42 -6.26 -7.64
CA ILE A 16 -3.26 -7.12 -7.37
C ILE A 16 -2.35 -7.23 -8.60
N SER A 17 -2.92 -7.26 -9.80
CA SER A 17 -2.11 -7.35 -11.01
C SER A 17 -1.25 -6.11 -11.19
N THR A 18 -1.81 -4.95 -10.88
CA THR A 18 -1.08 -3.70 -10.99
C THR A 18 0.05 -3.65 -9.99
N ILE A 19 -0.21 -4.11 -8.76
CA ILE A 19 0.85 -4.17 -7.75
C ILE A 19 1.97 -5.09 -8.22
N ALA A 20 1.60 -6.26 -8.70
CA ALA A 20 2.59 -7.25 -9.15
C ALA A 20 3.47 -6.68 -10.26
N THR A 21 2.85 -6.02 -11.23
CA THR A 21 3.60 -5.41 -12.32
C THR A 21 4.56 -4.36 -11.78
N ALA A 22 4.10 -3.54 -10.85
CA ALA A 22 4.91 -2.44 -10.34
C ALA A 22 6.15 -2.93 -9.57
N ILE A 23 6.05 -4.09 -8.92
CA ILE A 23 7.18 -4.60 -8.16
C ILE A 23 7.96 -5.68 -8.90
N GLY A 24 7.53 -6.02 -10.12
CA GLY A 24 8.24 -7.01 -10.91
C GLY A 24 8.03 -8.43 -10.42
N GLU A 25 6.85 -8.72 -9.88
CA GLU A 25 6.56 -10.02 -9.31
C GLU A 25 5.37 -10.64 -9.99
N ASP A 26 5.21 -11.96 -9.85
CA ASP A 26 4.06 -12.67 -10.37
C ASP A 26 2.83 -12.38 -9.52
N ALA A 27 1.68 -12.13 -10.18
CA ALA A 27 0.47 -11.80 -9.45
C ALA A 27 0.04 -12.91 -8.50
N GLY A 28 0.20 -14.17 -8.92
CA GLY A 28 -0.13 -15.29 -8.04
C GLY A 28 0.73 -15.31 -6.79
N THR A 29 2.01 -15.00 -6.95
CA THR A 29 2.91 -14.96 -5.81
C THR A 29 2.52 -13.84 -4.85
N VAL A 30 2.18 -12.67 -5.40
CA VAL A 30 1.75 -11.56 -4.56
C VAL A 30 0.50 -11.95 -3.78
N GLU A 31 -0.46 -12.56 -4.47
CA GLU A 31 -1.73 -12.91 -3.86
C GLU A 31 -1.60 -14.02 -2.82
N GLU A 32 -0.72 -14.98 -3.06
CA GLU A 32 -0.65 -16.16 -2.22
C GLU A 32 0.40 -16.08 -1.12
N VAL A 33 1.40 -15.23 -1.30
CA VAL A 33 2.49 -15.14 -0.35
C VAL A 33 2.49 -13.80 0.37
N TYR A 34 2.52 -12.70 -0.38
CA TYR A 34 2.69 -11.39 0.24
C TYR A 34 1.40 -10.82 0.80
N GLU A 35 0.31 -10.91 0.05
CA GLU A 35 -0.94 -10.30 0.49
C GLU A 35 -1.46 -10.90 1.80
N PRO A 36 -1.48 -12.24 1.96
CA PRO A 36 -1.97 -12.81 3.22
C PRO A 36 -1.17 -12.31 4.42
N TYR A 37 0.14 -12.20 4.25
CA TYR A 37 0.98 -11.72 5.33
C TYR A 37 0.64 -10.27 5.68
N LEU A 38 0.50 -9.43 4.65
CA LEU A 38 0.23 -8.01 4.88
C LEU A 38 -1.14 -7.80 5.52
N ILE A 39 -2.11 -8.60 5.13
CA ILE A 39 -3.44 -8.52 5.71
C ILE A 39 -3.40 -8.97 7.16
N MET A 40 -2.70 -10.08 7.43
CA MET A 40 -2.60 -10.59 8.79
C MET A 40 -1.92 -9.60 9.71
N GLU A 41 -0.93 -8.88 9.21
CA GLU A 41 -0.24 -7.87 10.01
C GLU A 41 -1.05 -6.57 10.14
N GLY A 42 -2.17 -6.49 9.45
CA GLY A 42 -3.01 -5.30 9.55
C GLY A 42 -2.57 -4.15 8.66
N PHE A 43 -1.64 -4.39 7.73
CA PHE A 43 -1.12 -3.32 6.89
C PHE A 43 -1.95 -3.08 5.65
N MET A 44 -2.75 -4.05 5.24
CA MET A 44 -3.48 -3.98 3.99
C MET A 44 -4.86 -4.58 4.17
N LYS A 45 -5.83 -4.12 3.40
CA LYS A 45 -7.14 -4.75 3.36
C LYS A 45 -7.69 -4.73 1.95
N ARG A 46 -8.59 -5.65 1.70
CA ARG A 46 -9.24 -5.78 0.41
C ARG A 46 -10.50 -4.94 0.39
N THR A 47 -10.77 -4.33 -0.76
CA THR A 47 -12.01 -3.63 -0.99
C THR A 47 -12.53 -4.02 -2.36
N PRO A 48 -13.80 -3.72 -2.67
CA PRO A 48 -14.31 -3.99 -4.02
C PRO A 48 -13.54 -3.29 -5.12
N ARG A 49 -12.81 -2.23 -4.79
CA ARG A 49 -12.04 -1.49 -5.78
C ARG A 49 -10.61 -1.95 -5.88
N GLY A 50 -10.16 -2.77 -4.96
CA GLY A 50 -8.78 -3.25 -4.95
C GLY A 50 -8.22 -3.22 -3.54
N ARG A 51 -6.89 -3.25 -3.46
CA ARG A 51 -6.20 -3.29 -2.17
C ARG A 51 -5.87 -1.89 -1.72
N VAL A 52 -6.08 -1.63 -0.43
CA VAL A 52 -5.72 -0.34 0.16
C VAL A 52 -4.86 -0.58 1.38
N LEU A 53 -4.02 0.39 1.69
CA LEU A 53 -3.21 0.34 2.90
C LEU A 53 -3.99 0.92 4.06
N THR A 54 -3.65 0.45 5.26
CA THR A 54 -4.30 0.89 6.48
C THR A 54 -3.45 1.97 7.13
N GLU A 55 -4.04 2.64 8.12
CA GLU A 55 -3.31 3.63 8.89
C GLU A 55 -2.09 3.00 9.56
N LEU A 56 -2.22 1.75 9.99
CA LEU A 56 -1.12 1.06 10.63
C LEU A 56 0.07 0.93 9.69
N ALA A 57 -0.19 0.69 8.40
CA ALA A 57 0.89 0.60 7.42
C ALA A 57 1.62 1.93 7.29
N TYR A 58 0.88 3.02 7.26
CA TYR A 58 1.50 4.34 7.18
C TYR A 58 2.37 4.62 8.39
N LYS A 59 1.88 4.27 9.58
CA LYS A 59 2.66 4.45 10.80
C LYS A 59 3.91 3.60 10.79
N HIS A 60 3.78 2.36 10.31
CA HIS A 60 4.91 1.45 10.24
C HIS A 60 6.02 1.99 9.35
N LEU A 61 5.65 2.64 8.26
CA LEU A 61 6.60 3.19 7.32
C LEU A 61 7.04 4.61 7.67
N GLY A 62 6.47 5.18 8.71
CA GLY A 62 6.82 6.54 9.10
C GLY A 62 6.29 7.58 8.13
N ARG A 63 5.19 7.30 7.45
CA ARG A 63 4.60 8.19 6.47
C ARG A 63 3.24 8.68 6.93
N ASN A 64 2.88 9.87 6.48
CA ASN A 64 1.54 10.40 6.72
C ASN A 64 0.59 9.85 5.69
N MET A 65 -0.66 9.66 6.10
CA MET A 65 -1.68 9.25 5.15
C MET A 65 -1.93 10.36 4.14
N TYR A 66 -2.21 9.97 2.91
CA TYR A 66 -2.52 10.94 1.88
C TYR A 66 -3.91 11.49 2.10
N THR A 67 -4.00 12.81 2.21
CA THR A 67 -5.27 13.49 2.32
C THR A 67 -5.17 14.75 1.48
N SER A 68 -6.30 15.37 1.24
CA SER A 68 -6.33 16.55 0.38
C SER A 68 -5.60 17.74 1.01
N ASN A 69 -5.43 17.74 2.31
CA ASN A 69 -4.79 18.86 2.99
C ASN A 69 -3.41 18.53 3.52
N VAL A 70 -2.79 17.53 2.99
CA VAL A 70 -1.44 17.18 3.36
C VAL A 70 -0.51 18.28 2.91
N VAL A 71 0.31 18.63 3.82
CA VAL A 71 1.23 19.67 3.52
C VAL A 71 2.60 19.19 3.70
N GLN A 72 3.00 19.21 3.99
CA GLN A 72 3.95 19.01 4.44
C GLN A 72 4.87 19.15 4.66
N PRO A 73 5.26 19.30 5.02
CA PRO A 73 6.22 19.41 5.26
C PRO A 73 7.14 18.95 5.48
N SER A 74 7.30 18.80 5.37
CA SER A 74 8.10 18.34 5.53
C SER A 74 9.07 18.61 5.52
N LEU A 75 9.14 19.14 5.61
CA LEU A 75 10.07 19.36 5.58
C LEU A 75 10.89 18.76 6.15
N PHE A 76 10.78 18.40 6.60
CA PHE A 76 11.50 17.62 7.06
C PHE A 76 11.26 16.61 6.96
N ASP A 77 10.72 16.58 6.53
CA ASP A 77 10.55 15.50 6.37
C ASP A 77 11.04 14.93 5.86
#